data_023657a84669724700010787718a61cb
#
_entry.id   023657a84669724700010787718a61cb
#
_cell.length_a   1.000
_cell.length_b   1.000
_cell.length_c   1.000
_cell.angle_alpha   90.00
_cell.angle_beta   90.00
_cell.angle_gamma   90.00
#
_symmetry.space_group_name_H-M   'P 1'
#
loop_
_entity.id
_entity.type
_entity.pdbx_description
1 polymer ?
#
loop_
_entity_poly.entity_id
_entity_poly.type
_entity_poly.pdbx_seq_one_letter_code
_entity_poly.pdbx_strand_id
1 'polypeptide(L)'
;MGKVAKFGDRVDGEEDRIFVDGKPLTQKRQKHRYMLYNKPSEEICTRDDPEGRKTVFARLPKIKNQRWVAVGRLDYMTTGLMLFTTDGALANKLMHPSAAIDREYACRVLGNVSDAQLSNMKVGVLLEDGMARFTDIQKGRDEDGANQWYYVVVMEGRNREVRRLWESQGLTVSRLKRVRFGSFFIPSAVKAGQYVDLKAKDIRNLYEMAGMKRQFR
;
A
#
# COMPACT_ATOMS: atom_id res chain seq x y z
N MET A 1 -7.59 -3.81 46.47
CA MET A 1 -7.61 -2.32 46.44
C MET A 1 -6.87 -1.88 45.20
N GLY A 2 -7.49 -1.00 44.38
CA GLY A 2 -6.83 -0.46 43.17
C GLY A 2 -5.76 0.58 43.54
N LYS A 3 -4.69 0.67 42.75
CA LYS A 3 -3.65 1.69 42.89
C LYS A 3 -4.13 2.97 42.20
N VAL A 4 -3.99 4.12 42.87
CA VAL A 4 -4.24 5.43 42.24
C VAL A 4 -3.10 5.73 41.27
N ALA A 5 -3.46 5.97 39.99
CA ALA A 5 -2.51 6.29 38.94
C ALA A 5 -1.89 7.68 39.15
N LYS A 6 -0.61 7.82 38.82
CA LYS A 6 0.12 9.09 38.79
C LYS A 6 0.38 9.50 37.35
N PHE A 7 0.65 10.79 37.16
CA PHE A 7 1.00 11.31 35.82
C PHE A 7 2.25 10.59 35.30
N GLY A 8 2.14 9.98 34.10
CA GLY A 8 3.19 9.20 33.46
C GLY A 8 3.14 7.70 33.72
N ASP A 9 2.22 7.19 34.57
CA ASP A 9 2.02 5.75 34.73
C ASP A 9 1.57 5.13 33.39
N ARG A 10 2.21 4.00 33.04
CA ARG A 10 1.81 3.21 31.87
C ARG A 10 0.82 2.14 32.31
N VAL A 11 -0.22 1.96 31.52
CA VAL A 11 -1.24 0.94 31.75
C VAL A 11 -1.33 0.03 30.53
N ASP A 12 -1.52 -1.27 30.77
CA ASP A 12 -1.87 -2.22 29.73
C ASP A 12 -3.39 -2.22 29.57
N GLY A 13 -3.87 -1.73 28.43
CA GLY A 13 -5.31 -1.67 28.14
C GLY A 13 -6.00 -3.04 28.01
N GLU A 14 -5.24 -4.16 28.00
CA GLU A 14 -5.77 -5.52 27.94
C GLU A 14 -5.84 -6.17 29.32
N GLU A 15 -4.87 -5.90 30.20
CA GLU A 15 -4.74 -6.52 31.52
C GLU A 15 -5.24 -5.62 32.65
N ASP A 16 -5.07 -4.30 32.52
CA ASP A 16 -5.40 -3.36 33.58
C ASP A 16 -6.86 -2.90 33.54
N ARG A 17 -7.55 -2.99 34.68
CA ARG A 17 -8.87 -2.40 34.87
C ARG A 17 -8.74 -0.99 35.38
N ILE A 18 -9.06 -0.02 34.53
CA ILE A 18 -8.99 1.41 34.85
C ILE A 18 -10.35 1.89 35.32
N PHE A 19 -10.36 2.67 36.41
CA PHE A 19 -11.55 3.33 36.95
C PHE A 19 -11.31 4.84 36.99
N VAL A 20 -12.32 5.63 36.60
CA VAL A 20 -12.35 7.08 36.74
C VAL A 20 -13.56 7.41 37.58
N ASP A 21 -13.36 8.05 38.73
CA ASP A 21 -14.40 8.38 39.70
C ASP A 21 -15.29 7.17 40.08
N GLY A 22 -14.64 6.03 40.31
CA GLY A 22 -15.31 4.79 40.70
C GLY A 22 -16.06 4.09 39.54
N LYS A 23 -16.07 4.65 38.34
CA LYS A 23 -16.70 4.05 37.15
C LYS A 23 -15.65 3.36 36.29
N PRO A 24 -15.88 2.11 35.86
CA PRO A 24 -14.94 1.42 34.99
C PRO A 24 -14.83 2.14 33.64
N LEU A 25 -13.60 2.45 33.25
CA LEU A 25 -13.30 2.97 31.91
C LEU A 25 -13.40 1.82 30.89
N THR A 26 -14.60 1.62 30.36
CA THR A 26 -14.80 0.63 29.30
C THR A 26 -14.25 1.23 28.00
N GLN A 27 -13.05 0.84 27.60
CA GLN A 27 -12.60 1.08 26.24
C GLN A 27 -13.55 0.32 25.30
N LYS A 28 -14.47 1.04 24.66
CA LYS A 28 -15.17 0.47 23.50
C LYS A 28 -14.10 0.21 22.43
N ARG A 29 -13.67 -1.03 22.30
CA ARG A 29 -12.77 -1.44 21.20
C ARG A 29 -13.43 -1.02 19.89
N GLN A 30 -12.89 0.04 19.29
CA GLN A 30 -13.39 0.49 18.01
C GLN A 30 -12.98 -0.55 16.95
N LYS A 31 -13.96 -1.08 16.23
CA LYS A 31 -13.69 -2.01 15.14
C LYS A 31 -12.89 -1.28 14.06
N HIS A 32 -11.72 -1.79 13.75
CA HIS A 32 -10.94 -1.28 12.62
C HIS A 32 -11.63 -1.56 11.30
N ARG A 33 -11.45 -0.63 10.36
CA ARG A 33 -11.92 -0.76 8.98
C ARG A 33 -10.75 -0.98 8.05
N TYR A 34 -11.01 -1.68 6.96
CA TYR A 34 -10.02 -2.07 5.96
C TYR A 34 -10.63 -1.93 4.59
N MET A 35 -9.91 -1.31 3.68
CA MET A 35 -10.47 -0.91 2.40
C MET A 35 -9.44 -1.07 1.30
N LEU A 36 -9.89 -1.54 0.15
CA LEU A 36 -9.17 -1.50 -1.11
C LEU A 36 -9.70 -0.33 -1.94
N TYR A 37 -8.79 0.47 -2.47
CA TYR A 37 -9.07 1.61 -3.32
C TYR A 37 -8.35 1.47 -4.65
N ASN A 38 -9.05 1.74 -5.75
CA ASN A 38 -8.46 1.82 -7.08
C ASN A 38 -8.17 3.28 -7.41
N LYS A 39 -6.95 3.72 -7.08
CA LYS A 39 -6.51 5.09 -7.26
C LYS A 39 -6.48 5.49 -8.74
N PRO A 40 -7.16 6.57 -9.18
CA PRO A 40 -6.97 7.16 -10.50
C PRO A 40 -5.64 7.91 -10.58
N SER A 41 -5.28 8.39 -11.77
CA SER A 41 -4.24 9.42 -11.93
C SER A 41 -4.68 10.74 -11.29
N GLU A 42 -3.72 11.61 -11.07
CA GLU A 42 -3.95 12.99 -10.59
C GLU A 42 -4.56 13.08 -9.18
N GLU A 43 -4.25 12.09 -8.35
CA GLU A 43 -4.48 12.15 -6.91
C GLU A 43 -3.18 11.97 -6.15
N ILE A 44 -2.96 12.81 -5.14
CA ILE A 44 -1.77 12.75 -4.29
C ILE A 44 -2.04 11.96 -3.01
N CYS A 45 -1.05 11.19 -2.56
CA CYS A 45 -1.13 10.37 -1.35
C CYS A 45 -0.71 11.15 -0.10
N THR A 46 -1.32 12.31 0.12
CA THR A 46 -1.17 13.13 1.34
C THR A 46 -2.53 13.48 1.92
N ARG A 47 -2.56 13.90 3.18
CA ARG A 47 -3.77 14.43 3.82
C ARG A 47 -3.97 15.89 3.54
N ASP A 48 -2.87 16.59 3.49
CA ASP A 48 -2.84 18.02 3.24
C ASP A 48 -1.87 18.29 2.10
N ASP A 49 -2.31 19.06 1.13
CA ASP A 49 -1.52 19.42 -0.03
C ASP A 49 -1.52 20.94 -0.18
N PRO A 50 -0.36 21.59 0.00
CA PRO A 50 -0.25 23.04 -0.15
C PRO A 50 -0.68 23.58 -1.51
N GLU A 51 -0.59 22.74 -2.56
CA GLU A 51 -0.97 23.10 -3.92
C GLU A 51 -2.45 22.85 -4.22
N GLY A 52 -3.22 22.36 -3.25
CA GLY A 52 -4.66 22.14 -3.39
C GLY A 52 -5.06 21.02 -4.36
N ARG A 53 -4.13 20.11 -4.71
CA ARG A 53 -4.42 18.96 -5.57
C ARG A 53 -5.37 17.99 -4.88
N LYS A 54 -6.11 17.21 -5.65
CA LYS A 54 -6.99 16.17 -5.11
C LYS A 54 -6.18 15.12 -4.34
N THR A 55 -6.60 14.82 -3.12
CA THR A 55 -5.95 13.79 -2.32
C THR A 55 -6.74 12.47 -2.36
N VAL A 56 -6.06 11.34 -2.22
CA VAL A 56 -6.69 10.03 -2.11
C VAL A 56 -7.67 9.96 -0.92
N PHE A 57 -7.42 10.73 0.14
CA PHE A 57 -8.27 10.74 1.33
C PHE A 57 -9.61 11.46 1.14
N ALA A 58 -9.70 12.39 0.18
CA ALA A 58 -10.93 13.12 -0.11
C ALA A 58 -12.07 12.20 -0.62
N ARG A 59 -11.72 11.07 -1.23
CA ARG A 59 -12.70 10.10 -1.75
C ARG A 59 -13.11 9.04 -0.73
N LEU A 60 -12.37 8.90 0.36
CA LEU A 60 -12.67 7.89 1.36
C LEU A 60 -13.85 8.32 2.25
N PRO A 61 -14.65 7.37 2.74
CA PRO A 61 -15.77 7.70 3.59
C PRO A 61 -15.28 8.33 4.90
N LYS A 62 -16.02 9.35 5.37
CA LYS A 62 -15.77 9.96 6.68
C LYS A 62 -15.99 8.93 7.80
N ILE A 63 -15.11 8.92 8.78
CA ILE A 63 -15.18 8.05 9.95
C ILE A 63 -15.07 8.88 11.22
N LYS A 64 -15.83 8.50 12.26
CA LYS A 64 -15.80 9.17 13.56
C LYS A 64 -14.73 8.54 14.46
N ASN A 65 -14.01 9.36 15.21
CA ASN A 65 -13.02 8.94 16.22
C ASN A 65 -11.90 8.01 15.71
N GLN A 66 -11.69 7.92 14.40
CA GLN A 66 -10.62 7.16 13.76
C GLN A 66 -10.10 7.96 12.56
N ARG A 67 -8.99 7.51 11.99
CA ARG A 67 -8.44 8.07 10.75
C ARG A 67 -8.01 6.96 9.81
N TRP A 68 -8.20 7.16 8.52
CA TRP A 68 -7.62 6.28 7.51
C TRP A 68 -6.10 6.41 7.47
N VAL A 69 -5.42 5.30 7.39
CA VAL A 69 -3.98 5.21 7.15
C VAL A 69 -3.80 4.47 5.83
N ALA A 70 -3.05 5.06 4.90
CA ALA A 70 -2.69 4.40 3.66
C ALA A 70 -1.58 3.37 3.92
N VAL A 71 -1.69 2.19 3.33
CA VAL A 71 -0.61 1.18 3.31
C VAL A 71 0.30 1.48 2.12
N GLY A 72 1.24 2.37 2.34
CA GLY A 72 2.15 2.88 1.30
C GLY A 72 1.55 4.00 0.46
N ARG A 73 2.30 4.38 -0.56
CA ARG A 73 1.96 5.48 -1.47
C ARG A 73 2.06 5.01 -2.91
N LEU A 74 1.38 5.73 -3.78
CA LEU A 74 1.59 5.75 -5.22
C LEU A 74 1.85 7.19 -5.65
N ASP A 75 2.67 7.37 -6.67
CA ASP A 75 2.95 8.69 -7.22
C ASP A 75 1.67 9.30 -7.84
N TYR A 76 1.69 10.61 -8.06
CA TYR A 76 0.57 11.38 -8.59
C TYR A 76 -0.03 10.77 -9.87
N MET A 77 0.82 10.40 -10.83
CA MET A 77 0.41 9.80 -12.11
C MET A 77 0.30 8.27 -12.07
N THR A 78 0.73 7.62 -10.97
CA THR A 78 0.60 6.16 -10.83
C THR A 78 -0.80 5.80 -10.36
N THR A 79 -1.41 4.84 -11.04
CA THR A 79 -2.79 4.39 -10.77
C THR A 79 -2.81 3.04 -10.06
N GLY A 80 -4.00 2.61 -9.65
CA GLY A 80 -4.25 1.23 -9.26
C GLY A 80 -4.41 1.01 -7.76
N LEU A 81 -4.06 -0.17 -7.31
CA LEU A 81 -4.38 -0.71 -6.00
C LEU A 81 -3.70 0.05 -4.86
N MET A 82 -4.50 0.58 -3.95
CA MET A 82 -4.09 1.05 -2.63
C MET A 82 -4.91 0.38 -1.55
N LEU A 83 -4.29 0.12 -0.42
CA LEU A 83 -4.97 -0.36 0.78
C LEU A 83 -5.02 0.74 1.83
N PHE A 84 -6.14 0.83 2.53
CA PHE A 84 -6.35 1.75 3.65
C PHE A 84 -6.87 0.98 4.85
N THR A 85 -6.45 1.38 6.03
CA THR A 85 -6.96 0.82 7.28
C THR A 85 -7.03 1.90 8.36
N THR A 86 -7.84 1.68 9.38
CA THR A 86 -7.79 2.48 10.62
C THR A 86 -6.88 1.84 11.67
N ASP A 87 -6.31 0.66 11.41
CA ASP A 87 -5.30 0.00 12.23
C ASP A 87 -3.90 0.48 11.81
N GLY A 88 -3.38 1.45 12.55
CA GLY A 88 -2.06 2.03 12.27
C GLY A 88 -0.91 1.04 12.49
N ALA A 89 -1.04 0.11 13.44
CA ALA A 89 -0.01 -0.90 13.71
C ALA A 89 0.12 -1.88 12.53
N LEU A 90 -1.02 -2.35 12.01
CA LEU A 90 -1.06 -3.19 10.83
C LEU A 90 -0.51 -2.46 9.59
N ALA A 91 -0.93 -1.20 9.37
CA ALA A 91 -0.43 -0.40 8.25
C ALA A 91 1.10 -0.27 8.29
N ASN A 92 1.66 0.02 9.46
CA ASN A 92 3.11 0.15 9.66
C ASN A 92 3.85 -1.17 9.34
N LYS A 93 3.34 -2.30 9.80
CA LYS A 93 3.92 -3.62 9.51
C LYS A 93 3.90 -3.96 8.03
N LEU A 94 2.76 -3.71 7.34
CA LEU A 94 2.62 -3.95 5.90
C LEU A 94 3.52 -3.05 5.03
N MET A 95 3.84 -1.85 5.52
CA MET A 95 4.72 -0.91 4.82
C MET A 95 6.21 -1.19 5.05
N HIS A 96 6.55 -1.85 6.16
CA HIS A 96 7.94 -2.05 6.54
C HIS A 96 8.68 -2.91 5.50
N PRO A 97 9.89 -2.55 5.07
CA PRO A 97 10.65 -3.30 4.07
C PRO A 97 10.85 -4.78 4.42
N SER A 98 11.01 -5.11 5.71
CA SER A 98 11.17 -6.49 6.18
C SER A 98 9.94 -7.39 5.95
N ALA A 99 8.78 -6.81 5.64
CA ALA A 99 7.61 -7.61 5.28
C ALA A 99 7.74 -8.25 3.89
N ALA A 100 8.67 -7.78 3.06
CA ALA A 100 9.01 -8.32 1.75
C ALA A 100 7.76 -8.66 0.91
N ILE A 101 6.76 -7.77 0.93
CA ILE A 101 5.48 -8.01 0.24
C ILE A 101 5.62 -7.65 -1.23
N ASP A 102 5.29 -8.57 -2.11
CA ASP A 102 5.25 -8.39 -3.55
C ASP A 102 4.34 -7.25 -3.98
N ARG A 103 4.84 -6.41 -4.87
CA ARG A 103 4.07 -5.35 -5.54
C ARG A 103 4.22 -5.54 -7.03
N GLU A 104 3.11 -5.84 -7.69
CA GLU A 104 3.10 -6.04 -9.14
C GLU A 104 2.50 -4.83 -9.84
N TYR A 105 3.18 -4.43 -10.90
CA TYR A 105 2.80 -3.29 -11.70
C TYR A 105 2.65 -3.67 -13.17
N ALA A 106 1.58 -3.19 -13.80
CA ALA A 106 1.46 -3.13 -15.24
C ALA A 106 2.12 -1.83 -15.73
N CYS A 107 3.15 -1.96 -16.55
CA CYS A 107 3.94 -0.87 -17.11
C CYS A 107 3.70 -0.81 -18.61
N ARG A 108 3.29 0.34 -19.13
CA ARG A 108 3.30 0.62 -20.55
C ARG A 108 4.59 1.33 -20.90
N VAL A 109 5.48 0.61 -21.57
CA VAL A 109 6.83 1.07 -21.92
C VAL A 109 6.87 1.53 -23.36
N LEU A 110 7.49 2.69 -23.60
CA LEU A 110 7.68 3.25 -24.93
C LEU A 110 8.98 2.71 -25.52
N GLY A 111 8.90 2.21 -26.75
CA GLY A 111 10.03 1.69 -27.51
C GLY A 111 10.16 0.17 -27.45
N ASN A 112 11.12 -0.34 -28.19
CA ASN A 112 11.43 -1.77 -28.21
C ASN A 112 12.32 -2.13 -27.02
N VAL A 113 11.93 -3.16 -26.30
CA VAL A 113 12.67 -3.68 -25.14
C VAL A 113 13.41 -4.95 -25.57
N SER A 114 14.72 -4.97 -25.43
CA SER A 114 15.54 -6.14 -25.71
C SER A 114 15.59 -7.12 -24.55
N ASP A 115 15.87 -8.38 -24.82
CA ASP A 115 16.06 -9.42 -23.80
C ASP A 115 17.23 -9.10 -22.87
N ALA A 116 18.28 -8.44 -23.39
CA ALA A 116 19.41 -7.98 -22.58
C ALA A 116 18.99 -6.97 -21.52
N GLN A 117 18.14 -5.97 -21.89
CA GLN A 117 17.61 -5.00 -20.94
C GLN A 117 16.72 -5.65 -19.86
N LEU A 118 15.87 -6.60 -20.25
CA LEU A 118 15.06 -7.38 -19.32
C LEU A 118 15.93 -8.19 -18.35
N SER A 119 16.97 -8.85 -18.88
CA SER A 119 17.93 -9.60 -18.07
C SER A 119 18.66 -8.71 -17.07
N ASN A 120 19.17 -7.55 -17.51
CA ASN A 120 19.84 -6.59 -16.63
C ASN A 120 18.95 -6.18 -15.43
N MET A 121 17.69 -5.84 -15.68
CA MET A 121 16.76 -5.44 -14.62
C MET A 121 16.36 -6.61 -13.69
N LYS A 122 16.44 -7.86 -14.14
CA LYS A 122 16.24 -9.05 -13.28
C LYS A 122 17.47 -9.37 -12.43
N VAL A 123 18.65 -9.25 -12.98
CA VAL A 123 19.92 -9.46 -12.25
C VAL A 123 20.10 -8.36 -11.20
N GLY A 124 19.86 -7.12 -11.57
CA GLY A 124 19.91 -5.95 -10.72
C GLY A 124 20.69 -4.79 -11.33
N VAL A 125 20.26 -3.60 -11.06
CA VAL A 125 20.82 -2.34 -11.52
C VAL A 125 21.17 -1.47 -10.33
N LEU A 126 22.32 -0.82 -10.37
CA LEU A 126 22.70 0.16 -9.37
C LEU A 126 21.96 1.47 -9.65
N LEU A 127 21.04 1.82 -8.78
CA LEU A 127 20.38 3.13 -8.75
C LEU A 127 21.07 4.04 -7.72
N GLU A 128 20.69 5.32 -7.67
CA GLU A 128 21.28 6.30 -6.73
C GLU A 128 21.17 5.87 -5.25
N ASP A 129 20.13 5.12 -4.90
CA ASP A 129 19.83 4.64 -3.55
C ASP A 129 20.17 3.14 -3.32
N GLY A 130 20.99 2.56 -4.20
CA GLY A 130 21.50 1.20 -4.11
C GLY A 130 20.97 0.25 -5.17
N MET A 131 21.37 -1.03 -5.05
CA MET A 131 20.93 -2.07 -5.99
C MET A 131 19.42 -2.23 -5.97
N ALA A 132 18.82 -2.29 -7.14
CA ALA A 132 17.39 -2.54 -7.34
C ALA A 132 17.17 -3.55 -8.46
N ARG A 133 16.09 -4.31 -8.38
CA ARG A 133 15.76 -5.30 -9.42
C ARG A 133 14.27 -5.59 -9.47
N PHE A 134 13.82 -6.06 -10.61
CA PHE A 134 12.55 -6.76 -10.67
C PHE A 134 12.75 -8.23 -10.27
N THR A 135 11.92 -8.73 -9.38
CA THR A 135 11.92 -10.17 -9.02
C THR A 135 11.26 -11.01 -10.09
N ASP A 136 10.35 -10.42 -10.86
CA ASP A 136 9.77 -11.02 -12.06
C ASP A 136 9.44 -9.94 -13.10
N ILE A 137 9.53 -10.33 -14.38
CA ILE A 137 9.12 -9.54 -15.53
C ILE A 137 8.41 -10.46 -16.52
N GLN A 138 7.19 -10.11 -16.88
CA GLN A 138 6.41 -10.81 -17.89
C GLN A 138 5.99 -9.81 -18.98
N LYS A 139 6.19 -10.16 -20.23
CA LYS A 139 5.67 -9.40 -21.36
C LYS A 139 4.15 -9.58 -21.39
N GLY A 140 3.40 -8.49 -21.53
CA GLY A 140 1.97 -8.52 -21.74
C GLY A 140 1.61 -8.93 -23.18
N ARG A 141 0.33 -8.84 -23.50
CA ARG A 141 -0.11 -9.06 -24.87
C ARG A 141 0.49 -7.99 -25.77
N ASP A 142 0.91 -8.42 -26.96
CA ASP A 142 1.37 -7.48 -27.99
C ASP A 142 0.20 -6.56 -28.38
N GLU A 143 0.46 -5.25 -28.31
CA GLU A 143 -0.41 -4.22 -28.87
C GLU A 143 0.25 -3.69 -30.14
N ASP A 144 -0.55 -3.33 -31.15
CA ASP A 144 -0.05 -2.65 -32.31
C ASP A 144 0.51 -1.27 -31.92
N GLY A 145 1.78 -1.00 -32.30
CA GLY A 145 2.44 0.28 -32.08
C GLY A 145 3.72 0.24 -31.25
N ALA A 146 4.25 1.43 -30.97
CA ALA A 146 5.54 1.63 -30.31
C ALA A 146 5.53 1.40 -28.78
N ASN A 147 4.39 1.06 -28.19
CA ASN A 147 4.27 0.82 -26.76
C ASN A 147 3.97 -0.64 -26.49
N GLN A 148 4.64 -1.19 -25.47
CA GLN A 148 4.41 -2.56 -25.02
C GLN A 148 4.07 -2.60 -23.54
N TRP A 149 3.22 -3.56 -23.13
CA TRP A 149 2.88 -3.79 -21.75
C TRP A 149 3.81 -4.84 -21.14
N TYR A 150 4.25 -4.55 -19.92
CA TYR A 150 5.01 -5.49 -19.09
C TYR A 150 4.37 -5.54 -17.70
N TYR A 151 4.35 -6.72 -17.12
CA TYR A 151 4.01 -6.94 -15.72
C TYR A 151 5.31 -7.17 -14.96
N VAL A 152 5.58 -6.35 -13.97
CA VAL A 152 6.83 -6.40 -13.20
C VAL A 152 6.54 -6.49 -11.72
N VAL A 153 7.38 -7.24 -10.99
CA VAL A 153 7.24 -7.42 -9.55
C VAL A 153 8.45 -6.83 -8.84
N VAL A 154 8.20 -6.05 -7.80
CA VAL A 154 9.21 -5.56 -6.85
C VAL A 154 8.79 -5.93 -5.43
N MET A 155 9.74 -6.20 -4.55
CA MET A 155 9.51 -6.50 -3.13
C MET A 155 9.70 -5.28 -2.23
N GLU A 156 10.26 -4.21 -2.77
CA GLU A 156 10.50 -2.94 -2.11
C GLU A 156 9.51 -1.88 -2.57
N GLY A 157 9.59 -0.71 -2.02
CA GLY A 157 8.71 0.41 -2.37
C GLY A 157 9.46 1.73 -2.34
N ARG A 158 10.68 1.75 -2.90
CA ARG A 158 11.48 2.98 -3.00
C ARG A 158 10.79 4.01 -3.88
N ASN A 159 11.17 5.25 -3.73
CA ASN A 159 10.62 6.33 -4.54
C ASN A 159 10.84 6.05 -6.03
N ARG A 160 9.75 6.03 -6.79
CA ARG A 160 9.73 5.81 -8.26
C ARG A 160 10.57 4.60 -8.75
N GLU A 161 10.77 3.58 -7.92
CA GLU A 161 11.66 2.44 -8.17
C GLU A 161 11.40 1.78 -9.52
N VAL A 162 10.14 1.45 -9.81
CA VAL A 162 9.77 0.83 -11.10
C VAL A 162 10.13 1.71 -12.28
N ARG A 163 9.88 3.03 -12.22
CA ARG A 163 10.22 3.96 -13.30
C ARG A 163 11.72 4.09 -13.47
N ARG A 164 12.47 4.22 -12.38
CA ARG A 164 13.94 4.34 -12.39
C ARG A 164 14.62 3.09 -12.96
N LEU A 165 14.08 1.89 -12.68
CA LEU A 165 14.59 0.65 -13.27
C LEU A 165 14.45 0.65 -14.81
N TRP A 166 13.31 1.08 -15.35
CA TRP A 166 13.13 1.23 -16.80
C TRP A 166 14.00 2.36 -17.36
N GLU A 167 14.06 3.50 -16.68
CA GLU A 167 14.87 4.67 -17.05
C GLU A 167 16.37 4.33 -17.10
N SER A 168 16.87 3.44 -16.22
CA SER A 168 18.26 2.96 -16.22
C SER A 168 18.64 2.17 -17.49
N GLN A 169 17.66 1.67 -18.20
CA GLN A 169 17.85 0.99 -19.49
C GLN A 169 17.55 1.89 -20.69
N GLY A 170 17.40 3.21 -20.48
CA GLY A 170 17.04 4.16 -21.53
C GLY A 170 15.58 4.10 -21.97
N LEU A 171 14.69 3.48 -21.19
CA LEU A 171 13.30 3.24 -21.52
C LEU A 171 12.36 4.11 -20.69
N THR A 172 11.25 4.52 -21.26
CA THR A 172 10.27 5.40 -20.60
C THR A 172 8.95 4.68 -20.33
N VAL A 173 8.48 4.76 -19.07
CA VAL A 173 7.16 4.23 -18.68
C VAL A 173 6.10 5.31 -18.87
N SER A 174 5.26 5.16 -19.90
CA SER A 174 4.17 6.10 -20.22
C SER A 174 2.97 5.91 -19.30
N ARG A 175 2.64 4.68 -18.88
CA ARG A 175 1.58 4.37 -17.92
C ARG A 175 2.07 3.37 -16.89
N LEU A 176 1.70 3.58 -15.62
CA LEU A 176 2.06 2.72 -14.51
C LEU A 176 0.84 2.48 -13.64
N LYS A 177 0.51 1.20 -13.44
CA LYS A 177 -0.63 0.80 -12.61
C LYS A 177 -0.21 -0.30 -11.66
N ARG A 178 -0.37 -0.11 -10.34
CA ARG A 178 -0.21 -1.23 -9.40
C ARG A 178 -1.43 -2.13 -9.49
N VAL A 179 -1.23 -3.37 -9.93
CA VAL A 179 -2.29 -4.36 -10.13
C VAL A 179 -2.42 -5.33 -8.97
N ARG A 180 -1.33 -5.57 -8.22
CA ARG A 180 -1.29 -6.49 -7.08
C ARG A 180 -0.47 -5.91 -5.91
N PHE A 181 -0.90 -6.23 -4.71
CA PHE A 181 -0.15 -6.01 -3.47
C PHE A 181 -0.30 -7.26 -2.60
N GLY A 182 0.77 -8.05 -2.46
CA GLY A 182 0.71 -9.38 -1.86
C GLY A 182 -0.35 -10.26 -2.54
N SER A 183 -1.32 -10.72 -1.78
CA SER A 183 -2.44 -11.54 -2.27
C SER A 183 -3.63 -10.72 -2.81
N PHE A 184 -3.56 -9.39 -2.80
CA PHE A 184 -4.67 -8.53 -3.19
C PHE A 184 -4.58 -8.08 -4.64
N PHE A 185 -5.68 -8.23 -5.36
CA PHE A 185 -5.89 -7.71 -6.71
C PHE A 185 -7.08 -6.74 -6.71
N ILE A 186 -7.13 -5.86 -7.71
CA ILE A 186 -8.31 -4.98 -7.88
C ILE A 186 -9.46 -5.81 -8.44
N PRO A 187 -10.60 -5.94 -7.75
CA PRO A 187 -11.77 -6.59 -8.31
C PRO A 187 -12.25 -5.85 -9.56
N SER A 188 -12.68 -6.58 -10.60
CA SER A 188 -13.13 -6.00 -11.87
C SER A 188 -14.28 -5.00 -11.72
N ALA A 189 -15.11 -5.17 -10.71
CA ALA A 189 -16.21 -4.26 -10.37
C ALA A 189 -15.73 -2.93 -9.79
N VAL A 190 -14.51 -2.83 -9.25
CA VAL A 190 -13.98 -1.61 -8.61
C VAL A 190 -13.30 -0.74 -9.66
N LYS A 191 -14.02 0.23 -10.18
CA LYS A 191 -13.52 1.18 -11.19
C LYS A 191 -12.54 2.19 -10.57
N ALA A 192 -11.78 2.91 -11.41
CA ALA A 192 -10.89 3.98 -10.96
C ALA A 192 -11.65 5.03 -10.13
N GLY A 193 -11.10 5.41 -8.99
CA GLY A 193 -11.72 6.33 -8.03
C GLY A 193 -12.74 5.67 -7.09
N GLN A 194 -12.96 4.36 -7.19
CA GLN A 194 -13.86 3.61 -6.31
C GLN A 194 -13.08 2.80 -5.28
N TYR A 195 -13.77 2.43 -4.21
CA TYR A 195 -13.25 1.61 -3.13
C TYR A 195 -14.25 0.52 -2.73
N VAL A 196 -13.75 -0.47 -2.01
CA VAL A 196 -14.55 -1.54 -1.41
C VAL A 196 -14.01 -1.89 -0.03
N ASP A 197 -14.89 -2.10 0.94
CA ASP A 197 -14.49 -2.63 2.26
C ASP A 197 -14.07 -4.09 2.11
N LEU A 198 -12.97 -4.46 2.78
CA LEU A 198 -12.43 -5.80 2.76
C LEU A 198 -13.29 -6.77 3.60
N LYS A 199 -13.48 -7.98 3.11
CA LYS A 199 -14.21 -9.04 3.80
C LYS A 199 -13.33 -9.68 4.89
N ALA A 200 -13.96 -10.42 5.79
CA ALA A 200 -13.26 -11.07 6.92
C ALA A 200 -12.09 -11.97 6.49
N LYS A 201 -12.20 -12.66 5.34
CA LYS A 201 -11.12 -13.47 4.76
C LYS A 201 -9.94 -12.60 4.35
N ASP A 202 -10.20 -11.49 3.67
CA ASP A 202 -9.17 -10.57 3.20
C ASP A 202 -8.44 -9.90 4.37
N ILE A 203 -9.20 -9.55 5.42
CA ILE A 203 -8.61 -9.00 6.64
C ILE A 203 -7.66 -10.01 7.30
N ARG A 204 -8.02 -11.30 7.36
CA ARG A 204 -7.09 -12.32 7.86
C ARG A 204 -5.79 -12.35 7.06
N ASN A 205 -5.91 -12.36 5.73
CA ASN A 205 -4.75 -12.34 4.84
C ASN A 205 -3.83 -11.13 5.09
N LEU A 206 -4.41 -9.94 5.37
CA LEU A 206 -3.60 -8.76 5.73
C LEU A 206 -2.76 -8.97 7.00
N TYR A 207 -3.36 -9.55 8.05
CA TYR A 207 -2.65 -9.84 9.29
C TYR A 207 -1.58 -10.93 9.10
N GLU A 208 -1.89 -11.97 8.33
CA GLU A 208 -0.93 -13.03 7.98
C GLU A 208 0.26 -12.46 7.20
N MET A 209 0.02 -11.62 6.19
CA MET A 209 1.09 -10.93 5.44
C MET A 209 1.94 -10.00 6.32
N ALA A 210 1.35 -9.41 7.35
CA ALA A 210 2.06 -8.58 8.33
C ALA A 210 2.81 -9.37 9.40
N GLY A 211 2.68 -10.71 9.43
CA GLY A 211 3.21 -11.56 10.50
C GLY A 211 2.53 -11.30 11.85
N MET A 212 1.31 -10.77 11.84
CA MET A 212 0.55 -10.41 13.04
C MET A 212 -0.57 -11.40 13.30
N LYS A 213 -0.78 -11.76 14.58
CA LYS A 213 -2.00 -12.47 14.98
C LYS A 213 -3.12 -11.46 15.16
N ARG A 214 -4.23 -11.61 14.42
CA ARG A 214 -5.44 -10.86 14.72
C ARG A 214 -6.12 -11.50 15.90
N GLN A 215 -6.32 -10.77 16.97
CA GLN A 215 -7.22 -11.21 18.04
C GLN A 215 -8.67 -11.12 17.54
N PHE A 216 -9.16 -12.21 17.00
CA PHE A 216 -10.60 -12.38 16.71
C PHE A 216 -11.30 -12.72 18.04
N ARG A 217 -11.90 -11.76 18.68
CA ARG A 217 -12.93 -11.95 19.69
C ARG A 217 -14.19 -11.19 19.33
#